data_0928f26cc99d56dc26eb0425f6a724a9
#
_entry.id   0928f26cc99d56dc26eb0425f6a724a9
#
_cell.length_a   1.000
_cell.length_b   1.000
_cell.length_c   1.000
_cell.angle_alpha   90.00
_cell.angle_beta   90.00
_cell.angle_gamma   90.00
#
_symmetry.space_group_name_H-M   'P 1'
#
loop_
_entity.id
_entity.type
_entity.pdbx_description
1 polymer ?
#
loop_
_entity_poly.entity_id
_entity_poly.type
_entity_poly.pdbx_seq_one_letter_code
_entity_poly.pdbx_strand_id
1 'polypeptide(L)'
;MGHTLEAILDAAAAGRFPPPDGGTTVVPQPSPRDAGVIAFTAHSVVFTDEDPHWVHSALGALECDGLAATMHPRFLAALLERTGRTTDTIDLLTVAAALPGDPPLELREIADPDHPRVRRALRRRDDVRVWAAEGGVLVLGRGVAGRWEAAIEVDEAVRHRGLGRELARAARHLVPGGGPVWSQQAAGNARSIRAFQAAGFRPVGSEALLLPQWPQ
;
A
#
# COMPACT_ATOMS: atom_id res chain seq x y z
N MET A 1 -2.80 -25.29 -5.67
CA MET A 1 -1.90 -24.17 -6.03
C MET A 1 -1.94 -23.18 -4.88
N GLY A 2 -0.79 -22.94 -4.21
CA GLY A 2 -0.74 -21.98 -3.13
C GLY A 2 -1.07 -20.57 -3.65
N HIS A 3 -1.92 -19.86 -2.98
CA HIS A 3 -2.21 -18.47 -3.29
C HIS A 3 -0.97 -17.63 -2.93
N THR A 4 -0.34 -17.01 -3.90
CA THR A 4 0.71 -16.00 -3.63
C THR A 4 0.04 -14.67 -3.29
N LEU A 5 0.73 -13.81 -2.54
CA LEU A 5 0.22 -12.46 -2.25
C LEU A 5 -0.06 -11.68 -3.54
N GLU A 6 0.82 -11.79 -4.54
CA GLU A 6 0.65 -11.17 -5.86
C GLU A 6 -0.69 -11.57 -6.50
N ALA A 7 -0.98 -12.88 -6.57
CA ALA A 7 -2.23 -13.36 -7.17
C ALA A 7 -3.48 -12.88 -6.42
N ILE A 8 -3.40 -12.75 -5.08
CA ILE A 8 -4.50 -12.20 -4.27
C ILE A 8 -4.70 -10.72 -4.56
N LEU A 9 -3.63 -9.95 -4.66
CA LEU A 9 -3.69 -8.52 -4.98
C LEU A 9 -4.21 -8.27 -6.39
N ASP A 10 -3.75 -9.03 -7.38
CA ASP A 10 -4.26 -8.94 -8.77
C ASP A 10 -5.75 -9.25 -8.85
N ALA A 11 -6.20 -10.27 -8.12
CA ALA A 11 -7.62 -10.59 -8.04
C ALA A 11 -8.42 -9.44 -7.39
N ALA A 12 -7.93 -8.87 -6.28
CA ALA A 12 -8.56 -7.74 -5.59
C ALA A 12 -8.60 -6.48 -6.46
N ALA A 13 -7.54 -6.20 -7.23
CA ALA A 13 -7.52 -5.10 -8.20
C ALA A 13 -8.61 -5.27 -9.28
N ALA A 14 -8.88 -6.51 -9.67
CA ALA A 14 -9.96 -6.85 -10.60
C ALA A 14 -11.36 -6.99 -9.94
N GLY A 15 -11.47 -6.66 -8.63
CA GLY A 15 -12.73 -6.71 -7.87
C GLY A 15 -13.12 -8.11 -7.39
N ARG A 16 -12.21 -9.08 -7.44
CA ARG A 16 -12.42 -10.44 -6.91
C ARG A 16 -11.66 -10.57 -5.59
N PHE A 17 -12.39 -10.50 -4.48
CA PHE A 17 -11.86 -10.56 -3.13
C PHE A 17 -11.82 -11.98 -2.58
N PRO A 18 -10.99 -12.26 -1.55
CA PRO A 18 -11.13 -13.46 -0.73
C PRO A 18 -12.55 -13.62 -0.19
N PRO A 19 -13.02 -14.85 0.09
CA PRO A 19 -14.37 -15.07 0.59
C PRO A 19 -14.57 -14.40 1.95
N PRO A 20 -15.73 -13.78 2.23
CA PRO A 20 -15.98 -13.12 3.52
C PRO A 20 -16.37 -14.16 4.60
N ASP A 21 -15.43 -15.02 4.95
CA ASP A 21 -15.62 -16.20 5.82
C ASP A 21 -15.11 -16.01 7.25
N GLY A 22 -14.63 -14.81 7.61
CA GLY A 22 -13.99 -14.53 8.90
C GLY A 22 -12.59 -15.13 9.03
N GLY A 23 -12.05 -15.72 7.95
CA GLY A 23 -10.80 -16.44 7.96
C GLY A 23 -9.56 -15.58 7.80
N THR A 24 -8.42 -16.24 8.00
CA THR A 24 -7.09 -15.67 7.76
C THR A 24 -6.27 -16.62 6.92
N THR A 25 -5.78 -16.15 5.79
CA THR A 25 -4.81 -16.84 4.95
C THR A 25 -3.40 -16.38 5.31
N VAL A 26 -2.51 -17.33 5.58
CA VAL A 26 -1.08 -17.03 5.78
C VAL A 26 -0.33 -17.41 4.51
N VAL A 27 0.46 -16.48 3.97
CA VAL A 27 1.30 -16.69 2.78
C VAL A 27 2.74 -16.27 3.08
N PRO A 28 3.74 -16.83 2.40
CA PRO A 28 5.10 -16.36 2.52
C PRO A 28 5.23 -14.87 2.20
N GLN A 29 6.15 -14.18 2.86
CA GLN A 29 6.46 -12.82 2.50
C GLN A 29 7.03 -12.76 1.08
N PRO A 30 6.63 -11.74 0.25
CA PRO A 30 7.03 -11.70 -1.16
C PRO A 30 8.50 -11.29 -1.35
N SER A 31 9.11 -10.70 -0.34
CA SER A 31 10.51 -10.28 -0.34
C SER A 31 11.03 -10.12 1.09
N PRO A 32 12.36 -10.07 1.31
CA PRO A 32 12.93 -9.77 2.63
C PRO A 32 12.50 -8.40 3.19
N ARG A 33 12.09 -7.46 2.31
CA ARG A 33 11.60 -6.14 2.70
C ARG A 33 10.16 -6.17 3.20
N ASP A 34 9.31 -6.97 2.55
CA ASP A 34 7.87 -6.85 2.63
C ASP A 34 7.24 -7.97 3.45
N ALA A 35 6.83 -7.67 4.67
CA ALA A 35 5.97 -8.51 5.50
C ALA A 35 4.80 -7.67 6.03
N GLY A 36 3.72 -8.29 6.44
CA GLY A 36 2.59 -7.52 6.96
C GLY A 36 1.25 -8.24 6.96
N VAL A 37 0.22 -7.44 7.04
CA VAL A 37 -1.18 -7.88 7.06
C VAL A 37 -2.00 -7.03 6.11
N ILE A 38 -2.84 -7.65 5.31
CA ILE A 38 -3.89 -6.98 4.55
C ILE A 38 -5.24 -7.56 5.00
N ALA A 39 -6.11 -6.70 5.53
CA ALA A 39 -7.47 -7.07 5.89
C ALA A 39 -8.43 -6.58 4.79
N PHE A 40 -9.09 -7.52 4.14
CA PHE A 40 -10.23 -7.32 3.26
C PHE A 40 -11.54 -7.40 4.04
N THR A 41 -12.67 -7.30 3.37
CA THR A 41 -13.97 -7.49 4.02
C THR A 41 -14.10 -8.93 4.54
N ALA A 42 -14.09 -9.08 5.85
CA ALA A 42 -14.27 -10.35 6.56
C ALA A 42 -13.28 -11.46 6.15
N HIS A 43 -12.11 -11.12 5.63
CA HIS A 43 -11.01 -12.04 5.39
C HIS A 43 -9.68 -11.29 5.45
N SER A 44 -8.66 -11.90 6.02
CA SER A 44 -7.35 -11.28 6.13
C SER A 44 -6.26 -12.15 5.51
N VAL A 45 -5.20 -11.50 5.04
CA VAL A 45 -3.99 -12.15 4.53
C VAL A 45 -2.81 -11.66 5.36
N VAL A 46 -2.14 -12.60 6.05
CA VAL A 46 -0.88 -12.34 6.76
C VAL A 46 0.24 -12.86 5.87
N PHE A 47 1.12 -11.97 5.41
CA PHE A 47 2.27 -12.33 4.58
C PHE A 47 3.54 -12.22 5.40
N THR A 48 4.09 -13.38 5.74
CA THR A 48 5.23 -13.55 6.65
C THR A 48 5.89 -14.91 6.43
N ASP A 49 7.16 -15.02 6.82
CA ASP A 49 7.87 -16.32 6.85
C ASP A 49 7.74 -17.02 8.22
N GLU A 50 6.93 -16.46 9.13
CA GLU A 50 6.61 -17.10 10.40
C GLU A 50 5.71 -18.32 10.19
N ASP A 51 5.77 -19.27 11.15
CA ASP A 51 4.94 -20.47 11.13
C ASP A 51 3.43 -20.12 11.11
N PRO A 52 2.67 -20.54 10.09
CA PRO A 52 1.24 -20.33 10.02
C PRO A 52 0.47 -20.80 11.27
N HIS A 53 0.92 -21.86 11.91
CA HIS A 53 0.32 -22.37 13.14
C HIS A 53 0.47 -21.34 14.29
N TRP A 54 1.65 -20.72 14.40
CA TRP A 54 1.85 -19.64 15.37
C TRP A 54 0.93 -18.44 15.10
N VAL A 55 0.82 -18.03 13.83
CA VAL A 55 -0.07 -16.92 13.44
C VAL A 55 -1.51 -17.19 13.87
N HIS A 56 -2.04 -18.38 13.53
CA HIS A 56 -3.40 -18.75 13.91
C HIS A 56 -3.59 -18.87 15.42
N SER A 57 -2.60 -19.39 16.16
CA SER A 57 -2.63 -19.46 17.62
C SER A 57 -2.64 -18.08 18.26
N ALA A 58 -1.83 -17.15 17.75
CA ALA A 58 -1.78 -15.77 18.25
C ALA A 58 -3.10 -15.02 18.00
N LEU A 59 -3.74 -15.26 16.86
CA LEU A 59 -5.07 -14.70 16.57
C LEU A 59 -6.15 -15.32 17.44
N GLY A 60 -6.14 -16.65 17.63
CA GLY A 60 -7.11 -17.36 18.46
C GLY A 60 -7.03 -17.04 19.96
N ALA A 61 -5.90 -16.49 20.42
CA ALA A 61 -5.74 -16.02 21.80
C ALA A 61 -6.36 -14.64 22.05
N LEU A 62 -6.88 -13.97 21.02
CA LEU A 62 -7.54 -12.68 21.16
C LEU A 62 -9.03 -12.87 21.45
N GLU A 63 -9.50 -12.18 22.49
CA GLU A 63 -10.93 -12.10 22.80
C GLU A 63 -11.56 -10.92 22.04
N CYS A 64 -11.64 -11.03 20.70
CA CYS A 64 -12.22 -9.99 19.85
C CYS A 64 -12.93 -10.59 18.62
N ASP A 65 -13.71 -9.75 17.94
CA ASP A 65 -14.34 -10.11 16.67
C ASP A 65 -13.27 -10.51 15.65
N GLY A 66 -13.47 -11.63 14.93
CA GLY A 66 -12.59 -12.12 13.88
C GLY A 66 -12.31 -11.10 12.78
N LEU A 67 -13.26 -10.19 12.50
CA LEU A 67 -13.07 -9.09 11.55
C LEU A 67 -11.97 -8.12 11.96
N ALA A 68 -11.76 -7.96 13.26
CA ALA A 68 -10.78 -7.02 13.82
C ALA A 68 -9.45 -7.69 14.20
N ALA A 69 -9.44 -9.01 14.34
CA ALA A 69 -8.35 -9.76 14.98
C ALA A 69 -6.98 -9.47 14.37
N THR A 70 -6.85 -9.46 13.07
CA THR A 70 -5.56 -9.27 12.39
C THR A 70 -5.03 -7.83 12.45
N MET A 71 -5.91 -6.83 12.66
CA MET A 71 -5.55 -5.42 12.87
C MET A 71 -5.58 -5.04 14.36
N HIS A 72 -5.83 -6.01 15.24
CA HIS A 72 -5.84 -5.77 16.67
C HIS A 72 -4.43 -5.41 17.18
N PRO A 73 -4.26 -4.36 18.00
CA PRO A 73 -2.94 -3.91 18.45
C PRO A 73 -2.09 -4.99 19.13
N ARG A 74 -2.72 -5.91 19.88
CA ARG A 74 -2.00 -7.04 20.52
C ARG A 74 -1.42 -8.02 19.50
N PHE A 75 -2.17 -8.34 18.44
CA PHE A 75 -1.66 -9.21 17.38
C PHE A 75 -0.52 -8.54 16.63
N LEU A 76 -0.70 -7.29 16.22
CA LEU A 76 0.35 -6.55 15.52
C LEU A 76 1.61 -6.42 16.39
N ALA A 77 1.47 -6.13 17.68
CA ALA A 77 2.61 -6.07 18.61
C ALA A 77 3.34 -7.43 18.71
N ALA A 78 2.60 -8.53 18.85
CA ALA A 78 3.18 -9.87 18.90
C ALA A 78 3.91 -10.23 17.57
N LEU A 79 3.33 -9.88 16.43
CA LEU A 79 3.94 -10.11 15.12
C LEU A 79 5.20 -9.25 14.91
N LEU A 80 5.18 -7.99 15.36
CA LEU A 80 6.36 -7.11 15.33
C LEU A 80 7.49 -7.64 16.21
N GLU A 81 7.18 -8.05 17.45
CA GLU A 81 8.15 -8.64 18.37
C GLU A 81 8.75 -9.91 17.78
N ARG A 82 7.91 -10.80 17.25
CA ARG A 82 8.30 -12.09 16.69
C ARG A 82 9.22 -11.93 15.47
N THR A 83 8.91 -10.98 14.59
CA THR A 83 9.67 -10.73 13.36
C THR A 83 10.86 -9.77 13.53
N GLY A 84 10.98 -9.10 14.67
CA GLY A 84 11.98 -8.05 14.90
C GLY A 84 11.79 -6.84 13.98
N ARG A 85 10.55 -6.57 13.56
CA ARG A 85 10.20 -5.49 12.63
C ARG A 85 9.52 -4.32 13.35
N THR A 86 9.31 -3.23 12.61
CA THR A 86 8.56 -2.05 13.06
C THR A 86 7.39 -1.79 12.13
N THR A 87 6.44 -0.98 12.54
CA THR A 87 5.37 -0.45 11.68
C THR A 87 5.14 1.02 11.96
N ASP A 88 4.79 1.79 10.94
CA ASP A 88 4.50 3.22 11.09
C ASP A 88 3.00 3.45 11.37
N THR A 89 2.13 2.76 10.63
CA THR A 89 0.68 2.98 10.68
C THR A 89 -0.09 1.83 10.06
N ILE A 90 -1.40 1.80 10.33
CA ILE A 90 -2.34 1.00 9.54
C ILE A 90 -2.93 1.94 8.49
N ASP A 91 -2.77 1.57 7.22
CA ASP A 91 -3.18 2.37 6.08
C ASP A 91 -4.49 1.87 5.48
N LEU A 92 -5.29 2.78 4.97
CA LEU A 92 -6.33 2.46 4.01
C LEU A 92 -5.65 2.05 2.70
N LEU A 93 -5.93 0.84 2.23
CA LEU A 93 -5.43 0.33 0.96
C LEU A 93 -6.43 0.64 -0.15
N THR A 94 -5.95 1.31 -1.20
CA THR A 94 -6.77 1.71 -2.34
C THR A 94 -6.15 1.28 -3.66
N VAL A 95 -6.99 1.09 -4.68
CA VAL A 95 -6.56 0.72 -6.03
C VAL A 95 -7.39 1.44 -7.09
N ALA A 96 -6.77 1.76 -8.23
CA ALA A 96 -7.45 2.28 -9.41
C ALA A 96 -6.92 1.62 -10.68
N ALA A 97 -7.76 1.48 -11.69
CA ALA A 97 -7.34 1.08 -13.02
C ALA A 97 -6.52 2.20 -13.69
N ALA A 98 -5.61 1.84 -14.58
CA ALA A 98 -4.94 2.79 -15.45
C ALA A 98 -5.94 3.61 -16.29
N LEU A 99 -5.52 4.77 -16.73
CA LEU A 99 -6.23 5.63 -17.68
C LEU A 99 -5.43 5.72 -18.99
N PRO A 100 -6.10 5.76 -20.14
CA PRO A 100 -5.43 5.95 -21.41
C PRO A 100 -4.97 7.40 -21.61
N GLY A 101 -3.98 7.59 -22.49
CA GLY A 101 -3.47 8.91 -22.88
C GLY A 101 -2.60 9.58 -21.83
N ASP A 102 -2.17 10.79 -22.13
CA ASP A 102 -1.31 11.59 -21.25
C ASP A 102 -2.10 12.22 -20.11
N PRO A 103 -1.47 12.46 -18.95
CA PRO A 103 -2.12 13.16 -17.85
C PRO A 103 -2.42 14.62 -18.24
N PRO A 104 -3.57 15.18 -17.83
CA PRO A 104 -3.92 16.56 -18.12
C PRO A 104 -3.17 17.60 -17.26
N LEU A 105 -2.17 17.15 -16.51
CA LEU A 105 -1.32 17.95 -15.63
C LEU A 105 0.08 18.02 -16.24
N GLU A 106 0.65 19.23 -16.33
CA GLU A 106 2.04 19.39 -16.74
C GLU A 106 2.98 18.82 -15.68
N LEU A 107 3.76 17.81 -16.09
CA LEU A 107 4.65 17.05 -15.24
C LEU A 107 6.05 16.97 -15.86
N ARG A 108 7.06 17.25 -15.05
CA ARG A 108 8.46 17.08 -15.42
C ARG A 108 9.06 15.90 -14.64
N GLU A 109 9.54 14.90 -15.35
CA GLU A 109 10.21 13.76 -14.70
C GLU A 109 11.53 14.18 -14.07
N ILE A 110 11.78 13.72 -12.83
CA ILE A 110 13.02 13.92 -12.08
C ILE A 110 13.86 12.67 -12.24
N ALA A 111 14.86 12.73 -13.11
CA ALA A 111 15.77 11.61 -13.37
C ALA A 111 16.99 11.57 -12.43
N ASP A 112 17.20 12.60 -11.60
CA ASP A 112 18.32 12.69 -10.66
C ASP A 112 18.15 11.69 -9.51
N PRO A 113 18.99 10.64 -9.39
CA PRO A 113 18.90 9.65 -8.31
C PRO A 113 19.22 10.23 -6.94
N ASP A 114 19.93 11.35 -6.87
CA ASP A 114 20.31 12.02 -5.60
C ASP A 114 19.22 12.99 -5.10
N HIS A 115 18.21 13.24 -5.93
CA HIS A 115 17.09 14.07 -5.50
C HIS A 115 16.42 13.49 -4.24
N PRO A 116 16.16 14.28 -3.17
CA PRO A 116 15.67 13.77 -1.89
C PRO A 116 14.40 12.91 -1.99
N ARG A 117 13.50 13.24 -2.94
CA ARG A 117 12.28 12.48 -3.17
C ARG A 117 12.52 11.12 -3.81
N VAL A 118 13.45 11.05 -4.77
CA VAL A 118 13.86 9.80 -5.41
C VAL A 118 14.51 8.89 -4.36
N ARG A 119 15.48 9.39 -3.61
CA ARG A 119 16.15 8.64 -2.54
C ARG A 119 15.19 8.11 -1.48
N ARG A 120 14.21 8.92 -1.07
CA ARG A 120 13.18 8.49 -0.12
C ARG A 120 12.30 7.37 -0.68
N ALA A 121 11.92 7.47 -1.94
CA ALA A 121 11.08 6.47 -2.60
C ALA A 121 11.80 5.12 -2.78
N LEU A 122 13.09 5.15 -3.15
CA LEU A 122 13.94 3.97 -3.31
C LEU A 122 14.14 3.14 -2.03
N ARG A 123 13.90 3.72 -0.86
CA ARG A 123 13.94 2.96 0.40
C ARG A 123 12.84 1.91 0.51
N ARG A 124 11.73 2.08 -0.21
CA ARG A 124 10.52 1.26 -0.06
C ARG A 124 9.99 0.66 -1.35
N ARG A 125 10.53 1.11 -2.51
CA ARG A 125 10.05 0.73 -3.84
C ARG A 125 11.20 0.50 -4.78
N ASP A 126 10.96 -0.38 -5.73
CA ASP A 126 11.83 -0.62 -6.88
C ASP A 126 11.24 0.10 -8.11
N ASP A 127 11.99 0.20 -9.20
CA ASP A 127 11.57 0.84 -10.46
C ASP A 127 10.95 2.25 -10.26
N VAL A 128 11.55 3.02 -9.34
CA VAL A 128 11.01 4.32 -8.93
C VAL A 128 11.10 5.34 -10.05
N ARG A 129 9.97 5.99 -10.32
CA ARG A 129 9.85 7.16 -11.18
C ARG A 129 9.21 8.31 -10.42
N VAL A 130 9.73 9.50 -10.59
CA VAL A 130 9.28 10.70 -9.85
C VAL A 130 9.01 11.82 -10.83
N TRP A 131 7.90 12.51 -10.67
CA TRP A 131 7.54 13.68 -11.44
C TRP A 131 7.23 14.87 -10.54
N ALA A 132 7.70 16.03 -10.96
CA ALA A 132 7.36 17.31 -10.34
C ALA A 132 6.28 18.03 -11.16
N ALA A 133 5.31 18.59 -10.45
CA ALA A 133 4.43 19.66 -10.91
C ALA A 133 4.74 20.94 -10.13
N GLU A 134 4.17 22.07 -10.53
CA GLU A 134 4.23 23.28 -9.72
C GLU A 134 3.54 23.06 -8.37
N GLY A 135 4.31 23.06 -7.29
CA GLY A 135 3.83 22.86 -5.92
C GLY A 135 3.52 21.42 -5.52
N GLY A 136 4.00 20.41 -6.25
CA GLY A 136 3.78 19.03 -5.85
C GLY A 136 4.65 18.00 -6.56
N VAL A 137 4.64 16.78 -6.03
CA VAL A 137 5.43 15.66 -6.54
C VAL A 137 4.56 14.41 -6.59
N LEU A 138 4.70 13.64 -7.67
CA LEU A 138 4.16 12.31 -7.85
C LEU A 138 5.31 11.29 -7.88
N VAL A 139 5.14 10.21 -7.16
CA VAL A 139 6.03 9.05 -7.17
C VAL A 139 5.25 7.83 -7.61
N LEU A 140 5.79 7.05 -8.53
CA LEU A 140 5.39 5.68 -8.85
C LEU A 140 6.57 4.74 -8.58
N GLY A 141 6.30 3.54 -8.09
CA GLY A 141 7.31 2.51 -7.92
C GLY A 141 6.68 1.17 -7.59
N ARG A 142 7.46 0.10 -7.73
CA ARG A 142 7.03 -1.24 -7.34
C ARG A 142 7.23 -1.46 -5.85
N GLY A 143 6.13 -1.66 -5.14
CA GLY A 143 6.09 -1.94 -3.72
C GLY A 143 5.80 -3.41 -3.42
N VAL A 144 4.94 -3.65 -2.44
CA VAL A 144 4.59 -4.97 -1.93
C VAL A 144 4.15 -5.92 -3.05
N ALA A 145 4.76 -7.09 -3.10
CA ALA A 145 4.52 -8.12 -4.13
C ALA A 145 4.62 -7.58 -5.58
N GLY A 146 5.47 -6.58 -5.81
CA GLY A 146 5.70 -6.02 -7.14
C GLY A 146 4.57 -5.15 -7.71
N ARG A 147 3.52 -4.85 -6.95
CA ARG A 147 2.43 -3.98 -7.39
C ARG A 147 2.93 -2.55 -7.61
N TRP A 148 2.38 -1.85 -8.61
CA TRP A 148 2.66 -0.43 -8.80
C TRP A 148 1.95 0.41 -7.73
N GLU A 149 2.70 1.25 -7.05
CA GLU A 149 2.22 2.10 -5.97
C GLU A 149 2.48 3.57 -6.26
N ALA A 150 1.45 4.39 -6.03
CA ALA A 150 1.53 5.84 -6.16
C ALA A 150 1.61 6.51 -4.78
N ALA A 151 2.49 7.50 -4.67
CA ALA A 151 2.52 8.45 -3.56
C ALA A 151 2.59 9.87 -4.08
N ILE A 152 1.92 10.79 -3.39
CA ILE A 152 1.89 12.21 -3.77
C ILE A 152 2.29 13.08 -2.58
N GLU A 153 2.86 14.23 -2.90
CA GLU A 153 3.09 15.29 -1.93
C GLU A 153 2.71 16.63 -2.54
N VAL A 154 2.05 17.46 -1.74
CA VAL A 154 1.61 18.80 -2.16
C VAL A 154 2.19 19.82 -1.19
N ASP A 155 2.88 20.81 -1.72
CA ASP A 155 3.49 21.88 -0.95
C ASP A 155 2.44 22.66 -0.16
N GLU A 156 2.77 23.04 1.05
CA GLU A 156 1.82 23.66 1.97
C GLU A 156 1.14 24.89 1.40
N ALA A 157 1.88 25.72 0.70
CA ALA A 157 1.39 26.97 0.12
C ALA A 157 0.31 26.80 -0.96
N VAL A 158 0.23 25.64 -1.60
CA VAL A 158 -0.72 25.35 -2.69
C VAL A 158 -1.77 24.28 -2.35
N ARG A 159 -1.83 23.86 -1.08
CA ARG A 159 -2.87 22.93 -0.62
C ARG A 159 -4.27 23.48 -0.83
N HIS A 160 -5.26 22.60 -0.86
CA HIS A 160 -6.68 22.90 -1.03
C HIS A 160 -7.10 23.47 -2.40
N ARG A 161 -6.22 23.41 -3.41
CA ARG A 161 -6.49 23.88 -4.78
C ARG A 161 -6.74 22.74 -5.79
N GLY A 162 -6.86 21.49 -5.31
CA GLY A 162 -7.15 20.32 -6.17
C GLY A 162 -5.91 19.57 -6.66
N LEU A 163 -4.70 20.12 -6.53
CA LEU A 163 -3.45 19.51 -7.05
C LEU A 163 -3.24 18.06 -6.60
N GLY A 164 -3.54 17.72 -5.33
CA GLY A 164 -3.40 16.33 -4.85
C GLY A 164 -4.29 15.34 -5.61
N ARG A 165 -5.51 15.72 -5.98
CA ARG A 165 -6.41 14.92 -6.83
C ARG A 165 -5.84 14.77 -8.24
N GLU A 166 -5.30 15.83 -8.80
CA GLU A 166 -4.72 15.85 -10.16
C GLU A 166 -3.47 14.99 -10.23
N LEU A 167 -2.57 15.07 -9.24
CA LEU A 167 -1.39 14.18 -9.11
C LEU A 167 -1.80 12.71 -8.97
N ALA A 168 -2.76 12.41 -8.10
CA ALA A 168 -3.26 11.05 -7.93
C ALA A 168 -3.92 10.52 -9.23
N ARG A 169 -4.62 11.36 -9.97
CA ARG A 169 -5.17 11.00 -11.28
C ARG A 169 -4.06 10.79 -12.31
N ALA A 170 -3.04 11.65 -12.33
CA ALA A 170 -1.88 11.52 -13.23
C ALA A 170 -1.15 10.17 -13.04
N ALA A 171 -1.06 9.65 -11.81
CA ALA A 171 -0.50 8.33 -11.55
C ALA A 171 -1.16 7.22 -12.37
N ARG A 172 -2.47 7.34 -12.62
CA ARG A 172 -3.25 6.36 -13.40
C ARG A 172 -2.94 6.41 -14.90
N HIS A 173 -2.47 7.55 -15.41
CA HIS A 173 -2.02 7.69 -16.80
C HIS A 173 -0.58 7.22 -16.98
N LEU A 174 0.25 7.38 -15.93
CA LEU A 174 1.69 7.14 -15.99
C LEU A 174 2.11 5.75 -15.53
N VAL A 175 1.19 4.94 -14.99
CA VAL A 175 1.53 3.59 -14.54
C VAL A 175 2.02 2.73 -15.70
N PRO A 176 3.25 2.15 -15.61
CA PRO A 176 3.81 1.36 -16.68
C PRO A 176 2.98 0.10 -16.96
N GLY A 177 2.85 -0.24 -18.25
CA GLY A 177 2.14 -1.44 -18.70
C GLY A 177 0.61 -1.36 -18.60
N GLY A 178 0.03 -0.21 -18.22
CA GLY A 178 -1.42 -0.02 -18.15
C GLY A 178 -2.12 -0.89 -17.09
N GLY A 179 -1.39 -1.39 -16.11
CA GLY A 179 -1.90 -2.19 -15.00
C GLY A 179 -2.57 -1.35 -13.89
N PRO A 180 -3.12 -1.99 -12.86
CA PRO A 180 -3.68 -1.28 -11.72
C PRO A 180 -2.59 -0.53 -10.96
N VAL A 181 -2.96 0.60 -10.38
CA VAL A 181 -2.11 1.39 -9.49
C VAL A 181 -2.71 1.43 -8.09
N TRP A 182 -1.87 1.15 -7.10
CA TRP A 182 -2.23 1.08 -5.70
C TRP A 182 -1.78 2.34 -4.96
N SER A 183 -2.39 2.60 -3.82
CA SER A 183 -1.92 3.63 -2.91
C SER A 183 -2.36 3.34 -1.48
N GLN A 184 -1.50 3.71 -0.52
CA GLN A 184 -1.77 3.59 0.90
C GLN A 184 -1.93 4.98 1.51
N GLN A 185 -2.93 5.14 2.36
CA GLN A 185 -3.16 6.38 3.09
C GLN A 185 -3.35 6.09 4.58
N ALA A 186 -2.52 6.70 5.42
CA ALA A 186 -2.73 6.65 6.86
C ALA A 186 -4.16 7.05 7.22
N ALA A 187 -4.82 6.28 8.07
CA ALA A 187 -6.23 6.47 8.44
C ALA A 187 -6.53 7.89 8.98
N GLY A 188 -5.56 8.52 9.65
CA GLY A 188 -5.65 9.91 10.12
C GLY A 188 -5.51 10.96 9.01
N ASN A 189 -5.09 10.59 7.79
CA ASN A 189 -4.89 11.51 6.68
C ASN A 189 -6.11 11.61 5.76
N ALA A 190 -7.23 12.10 6.31
CA ALA A 190 -8.48 12.24 5.57
C ALA A 190 -8.36 13.10 4.30
N ARG A 191 -7.39 14.00 4.23
CA ARG A 191 -7.14 14.82 3.02
C ARG A 191 -6.60 13.96 1.89
N SER A 192 -5.61 13.13 2.15
CA SER A 192 -5.05 12.19 1.18
C SER A 192 -6.12 11.19 0.73
N ILE A 193 -6.86 10.59 1.68
CA ILE A 193 -7.94 9.66 1.39
C ILE A 193 -8.93 10.26 0.39
N ARG A 194 -9.45 11.47 0.66
CA ARG A 194 -10.39 12.14 -0.24
C ARG A 194 -9.78 12.50 -1.60
N ALA A 195 -8.51 12.88 -1.65
CA ALA A 195 -7.83 13.20 -2.92
C ALA A 195 -7.73 11.96 -3.82
N PHE A 196 -7.31 10.81 -3.27
CA PHE A 196 -7.22 9.56 -4.01
C PHE A 196 -8.59 9.04 -4.43
N GLN A 197 -9.60 9.07 -3.53
CA GLN A 197 -10.97 8.68 -3.88
C GLN A 197 -11.53 9.56 -5.02
N ALA A 198 -11.35 10.88 -4.94
CA ALA A 198 -11.79 11.80 -6.00
C ALA A 198 -11.02 11.62 -7.33
N ALA A 199 -9.83 11.02 -7.29
CA ALA A 199 -9.05 10.61 -8.45
C ALA A 199 -9.46 9.22 -8.99
N GLY A 200 -10.47 8.55 -8.38
CA GLY A 200 -11.00 7.27 -8.81
C GLY A 200 -10.32 6.04 -8.20
N PHE A 201 -9.55 6.23 -7.15
CA PHE A 201 -9.07 5.12 -6.32
C PHE A 201 -10.21 4.65 -5.40
N ARG A 202 -10.43 3.34 -5.36
CA ARG A 202 -11.44 2.73 -4.51
C ARG A 202 -10.79 2.00 -3.35
N PRO A 203 -11.33 2.10 -2.13
CA PRO A 203 -10.88 1.30 -1.00
C PRO A 203 -11.10 -0.19 -1.26
N VAL A 204 -10.12 -0.99 -0.86
CA VAL A 204 -10.19 -2.46 -0.96
C VAL A 204 -9.91 -3.16 0.36
N GLY A 205 -9.33 -2.45 1.33
CA GLY A 205 -9.01 -3.01 2.62
C GLY A 205 -8.12 -2.10 3.46
N SER A 206 -7.56 -2.65 4.50
CA SER A 206 -6.54 -2.01 5.33
C SER A 206 -5.21 -2.78 5.22
N GLU A 207 -4.10 -2.09 5.35
CA GLU A 207 -2.76 -2.68 5.29
C GLU A 207 -1.91 -2.23 6.47
N ALA A 208 -1.28 -3.17 7.15
CA ALA A 208 -0.22 -2.92 8.13
C ALA A 208 1.08 -3.52 7.61
N LEU A 209 2.01 -2.66 7.16
CA LEU A 209 3.32 -3.09 6.71
C LEU A 209 4.29 -3.20 7.88
N LEU A 210 5.01 -4.32 7.94
CA LEU A 210 6.07 -4.57 8.89
C LEU A 210 7.41 -4.31 8.22
N LEU A 211 8.05 -3.24 8.62
CA LEU A 211 9.29 -2.75 8.03
C LEU A 211 10.52 -3.37 8.72
N PRO A 212 11.55 -3.79 7.97
CA PRO A 212 12.80 -4.20 8.58
C PRO A 212 13.38 -3.05 9.40
N GLN A 213 14.04 -3.38 10.51
CA GLN A 213 14.85 -2.41 11.23
C GLN A 213 16.08 -2.10 10.37
N TRP A 214 16.16 -0.89 9.84
CA TRP A 214 17.37 -0.44 9.15
C TRP A 214 18.43 -0.06 10.19
N PRO A 215 19.67 -0.45 9.98
CA PRO A 215 20.77 0.10 10.81
C PRO A 215 20.76 1.62 10.72
N GLN A 216 20.79 2.28 11.87
CA GLN A 216 20.90 3.75 11.98
C GLN A 216 22.24 4.22 11.46
#